data_de0df169a742a4e99ab9492cb13a5bb1
#
_entry.id   de0df169a742a4e99ab9492cb13a5bb1
#
_cell.length_a   1.000
_cell.length_b   1.000
_cell.length_c   1.000
_cell.angle_alpha   90.00
_cell.angle_beta   90.00
_cell.angle_gamma   90.00
#
_symmetry.space_group_name_H-M   'P 1'
#
loop_
_entity.id
_entity.type
_entity.pdbx_description
1 polymer ?
#
loop_
_entity_poly.entity_id
_entity_poly.type
_entity_poly.pdbx_seq_one_letter_code
_entity_poly.pdbx_strand_id
1 'polypeptide(L)'
;MRVELAGAGHRLAGGGAADDVAFANRFLDHLQARCFSAATIRAYAYDLLNFLRFLAGRGSALASVVPADLFDYLEWQSRPVPGPGGGVVVRMDRRHGAAPATMNRRIAAVRGLFEYAVITGLRADSPVPAARRSSGLRAARRGMLGHAGRAGQRGGRLVREQRRLPEALEPAEVAAFTAGLSTCRDRAMVLLMLLGGLRAAEVRNLRLADADMGLRRVRVAGKGGRERVVPVDGAFFAELAAYLRLERPRGLATAECFVVLRGPTAGQPMTEAGMRRIFRTHRGSPGAGRVRPHRLRHTYGTGLADAGIDLLVLRDLMGHVSPETTAGYVHLSAGTLAREYEAARRAVTR
;
A
#
# COMPACT_ATOMS: atom_id res chain seq x y z
N MET A 1 21.65 -16.28 -1.67
CA MET A 1 20.64 -15.64 -2.54
C MET A 1 20.39 -14.20 -2.11
N ARG A 2 20.28 -13.28 -3.06
CA ARG A 2 19.93 -11.86 -2.89
C ARG A 2 19.07 -11.37 -4.05
N VAL A 3 18.43 -10.21 -3.87
CA VAL A 3 17.72 -9.52 -4.96
C VAL A 3 18.64 -8.44 -5.49
N GLU A 4 18.84 -8.42 -6.80
CA GLU A 4 19.62 -7.42 -7.52
C GLU A 4 18.75 -6.65 -8.50
N LEU A 5 19.17 -5.43 -8.82
CA LEU A 5 18.59 -4.66 -9.91
C LEU A 5 19.36 -5.03 -11.19
N ALA A 6 18.68 -5.62 -12.15
CA ALA A 6 19.27 -6.00 -13.43
C ALA A 6 18.46 -5.34 -14.56
N GLY A 7 19.07 -4.38 -15.26
CA GLY A 7 18.37 -3.58 -16.25
C GLY A 7 17.18 -2.83 -15.63
N ALA A 8 16.01 -2.95 -16.22
CA ALA A 8 14.77 -2.31 -15.75
C ALA A 8 14.01 -3.11 -14.67
N GLY A 9 14.52 -4.29 -14.23
CA GLY A 9 13.81 -5.21 -13.36
C GLY A 9 14.60 -5.66 -12.13
N HIS A 10 13.93 -6.33 -11.20
CA HIS A 10 14.54 -6.98 -10.04
C HIS A 10 14.67 -8.48 -10.30
N ARG A 11 15.85 -9.04 -10.04
CA ARG A 11 16.16 -10.47 -10.23
C ARG A 11 16.75 -11.08 -8.98
N LEU A 12 16.60 -12.39 -8.87
CA LEU A 12 17.24 -13.19 -7.84
C LEU A 12 18.62 -13.64 -8.35
N ALA A 13 19.65 -13.52 -7.50
CA ALA A 13 21.01 -13.91 -7.79
C ALA A 13 21.65 -14.68 -6.64
N GLY A 14 22.55 -15.61 -6.95
CA GLY A 14 23.40 -16.37 -6.03
C GLY A 14 22.63 -17.34 -5.14
N GLY A 15 23.25 -18.49 -4.84
CA GLY A 15 22.86 -19.52 -3.85
C GLY A 15 21.48 -20.17 -4.06
N GLY A 16 21.36 -21.48 -3.76
CA GLY A 16 20.14 -22.26 -3.98
C GLY A 16 20.22 -23.13 -5.24
N ALA A 17 19.17 -23.92 -5.53
CA ALA A 17 19.08 -24.66 -6.79
C ALA A 17 19.04 -23.68 -7.97
N ALA A 18 19.99 -23.79 -8.89
CA ALA A 18 20.12 -22.86 -10.02
C ALA A 18 18.84 -22.82 -10.88
N ASP A 19 18.22 -23.98 -11.09
CA ASP A 19 16.98 -24.12 -11.86
C ASP A 19 15.81 -23.40 -11.22
N ASP A 20 15.68 -23.47 -9.89
CA ASP A 20 14.62 -22.79 -9.14
C ASP A 20 14.77 -21.27 -9.21
N VAL A 21 16.00 -20.76 -9.10
CA VAL A 21 16.31 -19.34 -9.24
C VAL A 21 16.03 -18.87 -10.66
N ALA A 22 16.45 -19.64 -11.66
CA ALA A 22 16.18 -19.34 -13.06
C ALA A 22 14.67 -19.33 -13.35
N PHE A 23 13.93 -20.30 -12.80
CA PHE A 23 12.47 -20.35 -12.95
C PHE A 23 11.76 -19.16 -12.30
N ALA A 24 12.14 -18.81 -11.08
CA ALA A 24 11.59 -17.64 -10.40
C ALA A 24 11.89 -16.34 -11.16
N ASN A 25 13.06 -16.21 -11.79
CA ASN A 25 13.39 -15.06 -12.63
C ASN A 25 12.52 -15.01 -13.91
N ARG A 26 12.25 -16.15 -14.57
CA ARG A 26 11.30 -16.21 -15.69
C ARG A 26 9.89 -15.75 -15.29
N PHE A 27 9.47 -16.11 -14.09
CA PHE A 27 8.18 -15.62 -13.55
C PHE A 27 8.20 -14.10 -13.33
N LEU A 28 9.28 -13.52 -12.79
CA LEU A 28 9.40 -12.05 -12.65
C LEU A 28 9.39 -11.34 -14.01
N ASP A 29 10.05 -11.89 -15.03
CA ASP A 29 10.00 -11.40 -16.41
C ASP A 29 8.58 -11.49 -16.99
N HIS A 30 7.84 -12.58 -16.71
CA HIS A 30 6.44 -12.72 -17.10
C HIS A 30 5.55 -11.64 -16.44
N LEU A 31 5.78 -11.30 -15.17
CA LEU A 31 5.06 -10.19 -14.52
C LEU A 31 5.39 -8.84 -15.18
N GLN A 32 6.63 -8.63 -15.59
CA GLN A 32 7.05 -7.43 -16.31
C GLN A 32 6.37 -7.32 -17.68
N ALA A 33 6.33 -8.40 -18.45
CA ALA A 33 5.62 -8.48 -19.73
C ALA A 33 4.11 -8.20 -19.60
N ARG A 34 3.52 -8.52 -18.43
CA ARG A 34 2.12 -8.21 -18.07
C ARG A 34 1.94 -6.81 -17.50
N CYS A 35 2.92 -5.93 -17.64
CA CYS A 35 2.87 -4.53 -17.18
C CYS A 35 2.61 -4.37 -15.66
N PHE A 36 3.08 -5.30 -14.84
CA PHE A 36 3.08 -5.10 -13.39
C PHE A 36 4.05 -3.98 -13.00
N SER A 37 3.69 -3.18 -11.99
CA SER A 37 4.57 -2.09 -11.56
C SER A 37 5.91 -2.60 -11.03
N ALA A 38 6.99 -1.84 -11.25
CA ALA A 38 8.33 -2.17 -10.73
C ALA A 38 8.33 -2.41 -9.21
N ALA A 39 7.50 -1.66 -8.46
CA ALA A 39 7.33 -1.85 -7.02
C ALA A 39 6.69 -3.21 -6.68
N THR A 40 5.73 -3.67 -7.49
CA THR A 40 5.12 -4.99 -7.33
C THR A 40 6.13 -6.09 -7.64
N ILE A 41 6.85 -6.00 -8.76
CA ILE A 41 7.88 -6.98 -9.14
C ILE A 41 8.97 -7.07 -8.06
N ARG A 42 9.44 -5.93 -7.56
CA ARG A 42 10.39 -5.89 -6.43
C ARG A 42 9.85 -6.60 -5.19
N ALA A 43 8.59 -6.36 -4.83
CA ALA A 43 7.98 -7.03 -3.67
C ALA A 43 7.92 -8.55 -3.87
N TYR A 44 7.51 -9.00 -5.05
CA TYR A 44 7.50 -10.42 -5.40
C TYR A 44 8.89 -11.03 -5.38
N ALA A 45 9.92 -10.34 -5.89
CA ALA A 45 11.30 -10.83 -5.85
C ALA A 45 11.78 -11.09 -4.41
N TYR A 46 11.50 -10.18 -3.47
CA TYR A 46 11.85 -10.39 -2.06
C TYR A 46 11.01 -11.49 -1.38
N ASP A 47 9.75 -11.63 -1.77
CA ASP A 47 8.89 -12.68 -1.24
C ASP A 47 9.32 -14.06 -1.73
N LEU A 48 9.66 -14.18 -3.01
CA LEU A 48 10.19 -15.42 -3.61
C LEU A 48 11.58 -15.73 -3.06
N LEU A 49 12.45 -14.74 -2.86
CA LEU A 49 13.73 -14.92 -2.18
C LEU A 49 13.54 -15.60 -0.81
N ASN A 50 12.55 -15.14 -0.05
CA ASN A 50 12.26 -15.73 1.26
C ASN A 50 11.82 -17.19 1.16
N PHE A 51 10.97 -17.53 0.18
CA PHE A 51 10.51 -18.89 -0.06
C PHE A 51 11.61 -19.81 -0.56
N LEU A 52 12.42 -19.37 -1.51
CA LEU A 52 13.55 -20.16 -2.02
C LEU A 52 14.64 -20.41 -0.95
N ARG A 53 14.82 -19.45 -0.02
CA ARG A 53 15.70 -19.68 1.15
C ARG A 53 15.18 -20.77 2.08
N PHE A 54 13.87 -20.82 2.29
CA PHE A 54 13.23 -21.88 3.03
C PHE A 54 13.43 -23.24 2.36
N LEU A 55 13.20 -23.35 1.05
CA LEU A 55 13.41 -24.59 0.29
C LEU A 55 14.87 -25.03 0.31
N ALA A 56 15.80 -24.12 0.09
CA ALA A 56 17.22 -24.41 0.15
C ALA A 56 17.66 -24.93 1.51
N GLY A 57 17.12 -24.39 2.62
CA GLY A 57 17.37 -24.87 3.96
C GLY A 57 16.85 -26.29 4.25
N ARG A 58 15.93 -26.79 3.40
CA ARG A 58 15.37 -28.15 3.48
C ARG A 58 15.94 -29.10 2.41
N GLY A 59 16.79 -28.62 1.51
CA GLY A 59 17.25 -29.39 0.38
C GLY A 59 16.13 -29.74 -0.62
N SER A 60 15.04 -28.98 -0.64
CA SER A 60 13.87 -29.21 -1.50
C SER A 60 13.89 -28.30 -2.73
N ALA A 61 13.37 -28.78 -3.86
CA ALA A 61 13.23 -28.01 -5.11
C ALA A 61 11.77 -27.59 -5.34
N LEU A 62 11.54 -26.56 -6.18
CA LEU A 62 10.19 -26.10 -6.55
C LEU A 62 9.30 -27.20 -7.12
N ALA A 63 9.89 -28.12 -7.90
CA ALA A 63 9.16 -29.21 -8.53
C ALA A 63 8.56 -30.20 -7.51
N SER A 64 9.20 -30.41 -6.35
CA SER A 64 8.81 -31.40 -5.36
C SER A 64 7.93 -30.85 -4.23
N VAL A 65 7.65 -29.54 -4.21
CA VAL A 65 6.84 -28.91 -3.16
C VAL A 65 5.43 -29.49 -3.11
N VAL A 66 5.00 -29.91 -1.92
CA VAL A 66 3.66 -30.40 -1.63
C VAL A 66 2.89 -29.43 -0.72
N PRO A 67 1.56 -29.54 -0.60
CA PRO A 67 0.77 -28.64 0.26
C PRO A 67 1.25 -28.56 1.72
N ALA A 68 1.79 -29.65 2.27
CA ALA A 68 2.33 -29.67 3.63
C ALA A 68 3.51 -28.72 3.80
N ASP A 69 4.38 -28.59 2.79
CA ASP A 69 5.53 -27.68 2.85
C ASP A 69 5.13 -26.22 3.01
N LEU A 70 3.93 -25.86 2.57
CA LEU A 70 3.44 -24.50 2.75
C LEU A 70 3.05 -24.20 4.20
N PHE A 71 2.56 -25.19 4.93
CA PHE A 71 2.32 -25.05 6.37
C PHE A 71 3.65 -24.99 7.13
N ASP A 72 4.62 -25.80 6.77
CA ASP A 72 5.98 -25.72 7.31
C ASP A 72 6.63 -24.36 7.00
N TYR A 73 6.40 -23.82 5.80
CA TYR A 73 6.86 -22.48 5.43
C TYR A 73 6.19 -21.39 6.28
N LEU A 74 4.91 -21.51 6.60
CA LEU A 74 4.22 -20.58 7.50
C LEU A 74 4.80 -20.68 8.92
N GLU A 75 5.04 -21.88 9.42
CA GLU A 75 5.68 -22.08 10.72
C GLU A 75 7.10 -21.50 10.74
N TRP A 76 7.91 -21.78 9.71
CA TRP A 76 9.25 -21.22 9.57
C TRP A 76 9.25 -19.69 9.59
N GLN A 77 8.28 -19.04 8.96
CA GLN A 77 8.13 -17.59 8.98
C GLN A 77 7.73 -17.04 10.36
N SER A 78 7.09 -17.85 11.19
CA SER A 78 6.67 -17.45 12.54
C SER A 78 7.81 -17.47 13.55
N ARG A 79 8.90 -18.18 13.24
CA ARG A 79 10.07 -18.31 14.13
C ARG A 79 10.77 -16.97 14.33
N PRO A 80 11.42 -16.77 15.48
CA PRO A 80 12.23 -15.61 15.74
C PRO A 80 13.34 -15.48 14.68
N VAL A 81 13.55 -14.26 14.17
CA VAL A 81 14.67 -13.98 13.26
C VAL A 81 15.83 -13.50 14.11
N PRO A 82 17.02 -14.13 14.02
CA PRO A 82 18.22 -13.62 14.66
C PRO A 82 18.51 -12.20 14.16
N GLY A 83 18.72 -11.29 15.12
CA GLY A 83 19.10 -9.93 14.82
C GLY A 83 20.62 -9.79 14.64
N PRO A 84 21.10 -8.67 14.10
CA PRO A 84 22.53 -8.34 14.10
C PRO A 84 23.06 -8.35 15.54
N GLY A 85 24.13 -9.12 15.80
CA GLY A 85 24.75 -9.21 17.14
C GLY A 85 24.12 -10.29 18.05
N GLY A 86 23.41 -11.29 17.52
CA GLY A 86 22.91 -12.44 18.30
C GLY A 86 21.60 -12.20 19.06
N GLY A 87 21.08 -10.98 19.03
CA GLY A 87 19.75 -10.67 19.61
C GLY A 87 18.60 -11.17 18.72
N VAL A 88 17.40 -11.27 19.29
CA VAL A 88 16.18 -11.62 18.55
C VAL A 88 15.48 -10.33 18.12
N VAL A 89 15.12 -10.24 16.83
CA VAL A 89 14.31 -9.12 16.33
C VAL A 89 12.88 -9.28 16.85
N VAL A 90 12.53 -8.44 17.82
CA VAL A 90 11.18 -8.38 18.41
C VAL A 90 10.37 -7.30 17.69
N ARG A 91 9.17 -7.63 17.27
CA ARG A 91 8.23 -6.67 16.68
C ARG A 91 7.61 -5.77 17.76
N MET A 92 7.08 -4.61 17.34
CA MET A 92 6.39 -3.69 18.26
C MET A 92 5.19 -4.32 18.99
N ASP A 93 4.61 -5.39 18.44
CA ASP A 93 3.52 -6.15 19.08
C ASP A 93 4.03 -7.29 19.98
N ARG A 94 5.31 -7.28 20.36
CA ARG A 94 6.03 -8.30 21.15
C ARG A 94 5.97 -9.72 20.56
N ARG A 95 5.58 -9.88 19.30
CA ARG A 95 5.59 -11.16 18.59
C ARG A 95 6.91 -11.35 17.86
N HIS A 96 7.35 -12.60 17.76
CA HIS A 96 8.51 -12.99 16.97
C HIS A 96 8.07 -13.37 15.55
N GLY A 97 8.99 -13.31 14.59
CA GLY A 97 8.72 -13.73 13.22
C GLY A 97 7.93 -12.74 12.36
N ALA A 98 7.43 -13.21 11.22
CA ALA A 98 6.70 -12.37 10.25
C ALA A 98 5.26 -12.07 10.71
N ALA A 99 4.75 -10.89 10.33
CA ALA A 99 3.35 -10.53 10.56
C ALA A 99 2.40 -11.38 9.72
N PRO A 100 1.17 -11.68 10.18
CA PRO A 100 0.15 -12.37 9.39
C PRO A 100 -0.08 -11.76 8.00
N ALA A 101 -0.12 -10.43 7.89
CA ALA A 101 -0.21 -9.75 6.60
C ALA A 101 1.00 -9.99 5.70
N THR A 102 2.22 -10.05 6.27
CA THR A 102 3.44 -10.38 5.53
C THR A 102 3.43 -11.82 5.06
N MET A 103 3.01 -12.75 5.92
CA MET A 103 2.88 -14.17 5.56
C MET A 103 1.88 -14.36 4.41
N ASN A 104 0.69 -13.75 4.51
CA ASN A 104 -0.32 -13.83 3.46
C ASN A 104 0.16 -13.21 2.14
N ARG A 105 0.93 -12.10 2.18
CA ARG A 105 1.52 -11.49 1.00
C ARG A 105 2.54 -12.40 0.34
N ARG A 106 3.42 -13.05 1.13
CA ARG A 106 4.41 -14.01 0.63
C ARG A 106 3.74 -15.23 0.01
N ILE A 107 2.71 -15.77 0.64
CA ILE A 107 1.90 -16.87 0.06
C ILE A 107 1.23 -16.44 -1.24
N ALA A 108 0.80 -15.20 -1.38
CA ALA A 108 0.25 -14.71 -2.65
C ALA A 108 1.29 -14.68 -3.77
N ALA A 109 2.55 -14.31 -3.47
CA ALA A 109 3.65 -14.38 -4.42
C ALA A 109 3.99 -15.84 -4.81
N VAL A 110 4.05 -16.73 -3.83
CA VAL A 110 4.28 -18.18 -4.03
C VAL A 110 3.15 -18.78 -4.86
N ARG A 111 1.89 -18.43 -4.59
CA ARG A 111 0.75 -18.87 -5.41
C ARG A 111 0.92 -18.46 -6.86
N GLY A 112 1.26 -17.18 -7.12
CA GLY A 112 1.49 -16.71 -8.48
C GLY A 112 2.61 -17.47 -9.20
N LEU A 113 3.70 -17.81 -8.47
CA LEU A 113 4.79 -18.62 -9.02
C LEU A 113 4.31 -20.03 -9.40
N PHE A 114 3.53 -20.70 -8.55
CA PHE A 114 3.01 -22.04 -8.84
C PHE A 114 1.90 -22.04 -9.89
N GLU A 115 1.08 -20.99 -9.98
CA GLU A 115 0.16 -20.80 -11.11
C GLU A 115 0.94 -20.67 -12.43
N TYR A 116 2.05 -19.94 -12.42
CA TYR A 116 2.94 -19.86 -13.58
C TYR A 116 3.61 -21.20 -13.90
N ALA A 117 4.00 -21.98 -12.87
CA ALA A 117 4.56 -23.32 -13.05
C ALA A 117 3.57 -24.29 -13.71
N VAL A 118 2.30 -24.20 -13.41
CA VAL A 118 1.25 -24.99 -14.07
C VAL A 118 1.07 -24.53 -15.52
N ILE A 119 1.00 -23.23 -15.78
CA ILE A 119 0.83 -22.68 -17.13
C ILE A 119 2.00 -23.06 -18.04
N THR A 120 3.23 -23.12 -17.50
CA THR A 120 4.45 -23.47 -18.27
C THR A 120 4.76 -24.96 -18.32
N GLY A 121 3.89 -25.81 -17.76
CA GLY A 121 4.04 -27.26 -17.78
C GLY A 121 5.12 -27.81 -16.83
N LEU A 122 5.71 -26.99 -15.95
CA LEU A 122 6.65 -27.47 -14.94
C LEU A 122 5.96 -28.36 -13.90
N ARG A 123 4.68 -28.12 -13.66
CA ARG A 123 3.83 -28.91 -12.74
C ARG A 123 2.45 -29.15 -13.33
N ALA A 124 1.83 -30.26 -12.94
CA ALA A 124 0.44 -30.55 -13.31
C ALA A 124 -0.56 -29.76 -12.44
N ASP A 125 -0.20 -29.45 -11.18
CA ASP A 125 -1.07 -28.76 -10.22
C ASP A 125 -0.31 -27.77 -9.35
N SER A 126 -1.06 -26.88 -8.69
CA SER A 126 -0.50 -25.93 -7.71
C SER A 126 -0.60 -26.53 -6.29
N PRO A 127 0.52 -26.58 -5.53
CA PRO A 127 0.49 -27.03 -4.14
C PRO A 127 -0.19 -26.01 -3.20
N VAL A 128 -0.44 -24.77 -3.68
CA VAL A 128 -1.08 -23.75 -2.86
C VAL A 128 -2.59 -24.00 -2.81
N PRO A 129 -3.18 -24.26 -1.62
CA PRO A 129 -4.59 -24.55 -1.51
C PRO A 129 -5.45 -23.47 -2.18
N ALA A 130 -6.40 -23.90 -3.00
CA ALA A 130 -7.37 -22.99 -3.61
C ALA A 130 -8.20 -22.31 -2.51
N ALA A 131 -8.57 -21.05 -2.76
CA ALA A 131 -9.49 -20.37 -1.86
C ALA A 131 -10.81 -21.15 -1.81
N ARG A 132 -11.23 -21.59 -0.64
CA ARG A 132 -12.59 -22.07 -0.46
C ARG A 132 -13.53 -20.94 -0.83
N ARG A 133 -14.38 -21.15 -1.84
CA ARG A 133 -15.51 -20.25 -2.10
C ARG A 133 -16.38 -20.30 -0.85
N SER A 134 -16.48 -19.19 -0.12
CA SER A 134 -17.56 -19.07 0.86
C SER A 134 -18.87 -19.07 0.06
N SER A 135 -19.64 -20.15 0.17
CA SER A 135 -20.97 -20.31 -0.41
C SER A 135 -22.04 -19.44 0.30
N GLY A 136 -21.62 -18.39 1.01
CA GLY A 136 -22.52 -17.44 1.65
C GLY A 136 -23.06 -16.41 0.65
N LEU A 137 -24.09 -15.68 1.05
CA LEU A 137 -24.87 -14.63 0.36
C LEU A 137 -24.10 -13.70 -0.62
N ARG A 138 -22.77 -13.70 -0.62
CA ARG A 138 -21.91 -13.00 -1.58
C ARG A 138 -21.87 -13.62 -2.99
N ALA A 139 -22.29 -14.87 -3.16
CA ALA A 139 -22.41 -15.51 -4.47
C ALA A 139 -23.65 -15.01 -5.25
N ALA A 140 -24.62 -14.41 -4.58
CA ALA A 140 -25.89 -13.95 -5.14
C ALA A 140 -25.87 -12.50 -5.67
N ARG A 141 -24.72 -11.83 -5.76
CA ARG A 141 -24.61 -10.54 -6.48
C ARG A 141 -24.49 -10.75 -7.98
N ARG A 142 -25.46 -11.41 -8.58
CA ARG A 142 -25.86 -11.15 -9.95
C ARG A 142 -26.60 -9.82 -9.92
N GLY A 143 -25.96 -8.76 -10.40
CA GLY A 143 -26.69 -7.53 -10.66
C GLY A 143 -27.89 -7.84 -11.56
N MET A 144 -29.01 -7.16 -11.38
CA MET A 144 -30.26 -7.30 -12.14
C MET A 144 -30.09 -7.20 -13.68
N LEU A 145 -28.91 -6.84 -14.16
CA LEU A 145 -28.55 -6.70 -15.57
C LEU A 145 -27.54 -7.77 -16.08
N GLY A 146 -27.40 -8.90 -15.38
CA GLY A 146 -26.73 -10.08 -15.95
C GLY A 146 -25.23 -9.95 -16.28
N HIS A 147 -24.57 -8.85 -15.99
CA HIS A 147 -23.15 -8.70 -16.19
C HIS A 147 -22.39 -9.42 -15.09
N ALA A 148 -22.07 -10.68 -15.33
CA ALA A 148 -21.12 -11.46 -14.56
C ALA A 148 -19.73 -10.82 -14.71
N GLY A 149 -19.45 -9.78 -13.95
CA GLY A 149 -18.06 -9.39 -13.71
C GLY A 149 -17.36 -10.63 -13.17
N ARG A 150 -16.33 -11.12 -13.85
CA ARG A 150 -15.45 -12.18 -13.36
C ARG A 150 -15.07 -11.83 -11.94
N ALA A 151 -15.68 -12.49 -10.97
CA ALA A 151 -15.22 -12.47 -9.59
C ALA A 151 -13.78 -12.99 -9.62
N GLY A 152 -12.81 -12.09 -9.58
CA GLY A 152 -11.43 -12.48 -9.51
C GLY A 152 -11.30 -13.44 -8.34
N GLN A 153 -10.80 -14.63 -8.59
CA GLN A 153 -10.50 -15.62 -7.56
C GLN A 153 -9.49 -14.97 -6.61
N ARG A 154 -9.97 -14.33 -5.55
CA ARG A 154 -9.10 -13.91 -4.44
C ARG A 154 -8.68 -15.18 -3.73
N GLY A 155 -7.43 -15.58 -3.95
CA GLY A 155 -6.83 -16.70 -3.25
C GLY A 155 -7.10 -16.59 -1.75
N GLY A 156 -7.58 -17.66 -1.12
CA GLY A 156 -7.85 -17.71 0.31
C GLY A 156 -6.62 -17.33 1.11
N ARG A 157 -6.81 -16.55 2.16
CA ARG A 157 -5.74 -16.27 3.12
C ARG A 157 -5.51 -17.55 3.93
N LEU A 158 -4.27 -18.02 3.99
CA LEU A 158 -3.91 -19.19 4.80
C LEU A 158 -3.71 -18.80 6.27
N VAL A 159 -3.34 -17.54 6.54
CA VAL A 159 -3.13 -17.04 7.90
C VAL A 159 -4.27 -16.10 8.28
N ARG A 160 -4.89 -16.37 9.43
CA ARG A 160 -5.93 -15.51 9.99
C ARG A 160 -5.34 -14.17 10.39
N GLU A 161 -5.82 -13.11 9.81
CA GLU A 161 -5.43 -11.73 10.11
C GLU A 161 -6.53 -11.05 10.92
N GLN A 162 -6.20 -10.59 12.11
CA GLN A 162 -7.08 -9.68 12.83
C GLN A 162 -7.07 -8.33 12.10
N ARG A 163 -8.16 -7.98 11.48
CA ARG A 163 -8.36 -6.63 10.96
C ARG A 163 -8.48 -5.68 12.15
N ARG A 164 -7.37 -5.09 12.54
CA ARG A 164 -7.43 -3.88 13.36
C ARG A 164 -7.80 -2.74 12.41
N LEU A 165 -8.87 -2.06 12.79
CA LEU A 165 -9.22 -0.83 12.10
C LEU A 165 -8.10 0.17 12.35
N PRO A 166 -7.55 0.81 11.31
CA PRO A 166 -6.60 1.87 11.54
C PRO A 166 -7.33 2.99 12.28
N GLU A 167 -6.82 3.38 13.43
CA GLU A 167 -7.33 4.55 14.16
C GLU A 167 -6.92 5.82 13.43
N ALA A 168 -7.81 6.78 13.31
CA ALA A 168 -7.50 8.13 12.86
C ALA A 168 -6.44 8.76 13.80
N LEU A 169 -5.72 9.72 13.31
CA LEU A 169 -4.80 10.52 14.12
C LEU A 169 -5.61 11.56 14.89
N GLU A 170 -5.24 11.77 16.13
CA GLU A 170 -5.78 12.86 16.92
C GLU A 170 -5.28 14.21 16.40
N PRO A 171 -6.09 15.28 16.46
CA PRO A 171 -5.67 16.61 16.04
C PRO A 171 -4.37 17.07 16.67
N ALA A 172 -4.13 16.76 17.94
CA ALA A 172 -2.91 17.08 18.66
C ALA A 172 -1.67 16.35 18.08
N GLU A 173 -1.81 15.09 17.64
CA GLU A 173 -0.72 14.33 16.98
C GLU A 173 -0.34 14.97 15.65
N VAL A 174 -1.34 15.41 14.89
CA VAL A 174 -1.13 16.09 13.60
C VAL A 174 -0.46 17.45 13.82
N ALA A 175 -0.94 18.24 14.77
CA ALA A 175 -0.38 19.55 15.11
C ALA A 175 1.08 19.42 15.57
N ALA A 176 1.39 18.49 16.48
CA ALA A 176 2.75 18.24 16.95
C ALA A 176 3.70 17.82 15.82
N PHE A 177 3.22 16.99 14.88
CA PHE A 177 4.01 16.59 13.73
C PHE A 177 4.27 17.75 12.76
N THR A 178 3.22 18.52 12.41
CA THR A 178 3.33 19.62 11.47
C THR A 178 4.17 20.77 11.99
N ALA A 179 4.10 21.06 13.29
CA ALA A 179 4.95 22.06 13.95
C ALA A 179 6.45 21.72 13.87
N GLY A 180 6.81 20.44 13.83
CA GLY A 180 8.18 19.99 13.65
C GLY A 180 8.72 20.14 12.23
N LEU A 181 7.86 20.38 11.23
CA LEU A 181 8.29 20.47 9.82
C LEU A 181 8.89 21.85 9.52
N SER A 182 10.16 21.87 9.18
CA SER A 182 10.93 23.11 8.98
C SER A 182 10.73 23.77 7.60
N THR A 183 10.21 23.03 6.59
CA THR A 183 10.06 23.53 5.23
C THR A 183 8.60 23.61 4.80
N CYS A 184 8.26 24.64 4.01
CA CYS A 184 6.94 24.77 3.37
C CYS A 184 6.66 23.57 2.46
N ARG A 185 7.69 23.05 1.76
CA ARG A 185 7.59 21.83 0.97
C ARG A 185 7.06 20.66 1.78
N ASP A 186 7.65 20.38 2.94
CA ASP A 186 7.29 19.21 3.74
C ASP A 186 5.89 19.38 4.35
N ARG A 187 5.54 20.61 4.77
CA ARG A 187 4.18 20.95 5.23
C ARG A 187 3.16 20.77 4.11
N ALA A 188 3.42 21.32 2.90
CA ALA A 188 2.52 21.12 1.76
C ALA A 188 2.31 19.64 1.42
N MET A 189 3.36 18.83 1.41
CA MET A 189 3.26 17.39 1.17
C MET A 189 2.41 16.67 2.23
N VAL A 190 2.55 17.02 3.49
CA VAL A 190 1.77 16.45 4.62
C VAL A 190 0.32 16.90 4.55
N LEU A 191 0.06 18.19 4.30
CA LEU A 191 -1.29 18.73 4.15
C LEU A 191 -2.03 18.10 2.97
N LEU A 192 -1.35 17.84 1.86
CA LEU A 192 -1.98 17.20 0.71
C LEU A 192 -2.41 15.75 1.00
N MET A 193 -1.70 15.04 1.88
CA MET A 193 -2.13 13.73 2.36
C MET A 193 -3.28 13.82 3.37
N LEU A 194 -3.25 14.84 4.24
CA LEU A 194 -4.22 15.02 5.31
C LEU A 194 -5.54 15.63 4.83
N LEU A 195 -5.47 16.63 3.96
CA LEU A 195 -6.62 17.43 3.51
C LEU A 195 -7.13 17.06 2.12
N GLY A 196 -6.32 16.37 1.33
CA GLY A 196 -6.68 15.84 0.02
C GLY A 196 -6.75 14.32 -0.04
N GLY A 197 -6.32 13.63 1.01
CA GLY A 197 -6.33 12.17 1.06
C GLY A 197 -5.44 11.47 0.03
N LEU A 198 -4.43 12.15 -0.52
CA LEU A 198 -3.54 11.57 -1.53
C LEU A 198 -2.61 10.51 -0.94
N ARG A 199 -2.28 9.52 -1.77
CA ARG A 199 -1.24 8.52 -1.44
C ARG A 199 0.15 9.16 -1.53
N ALA A 200 1.10 8.68 -0.74
CA ALA A 200 2.48 9.16 -0.77
C ALA A 200 3.11 9.16 -2.18
N ALA A 201 2.80 8.15 -3.00
CA ALA A 201 3.27 8.09 -4.38
C ALA A 201 2.59 9.14 -5.28
N GLU A 202 1.29 9.40 -5.07
CA GLU A 202 0.54 10.42 -5.79
C GLU A 202 1.07 11.81 -5.47
N VAL A 203 1.37 12.09 -4.19
CA VAL A 203 1.99 13.36 -3.78
C VAL A 203 3.37 13.54 -4.42
N ARG A 204 4.21 12.51 -4.42
CA ARG A 204 5.54 12.60 -5.04
C ARG A 204 5.51 12.85 -6.54
N ASN A 205 4.54 12.26 -7.22
CA ASN A 205 4.41 12.30 -8.67
C ASN A 205 3.50 13.46 -9.15
N LEU A 206 3.01 14.29 -8.23
CA LEU A 206 2.21 15.46 -8.58
C LEU A 206 3.04 16.42 -9.42
N ARG A 207 2.52 16.85 -10.56
CA ARG A 207 3.15 17.84 -11.42
C ARG A 207 2.68 19.25 -11.07
N LEU A 208 3.48 20.26 -11.38
CA LEU A 208 3.10 21.66 -11.18
C LEU A 208 1.81 22.02 -11.92
N ALA A 209 1.67 21.53 -13.14
CA ALA A 209 0.48 21.76 -13.98
C ALA A 209 -0.79 21.10 -13.45
N ASP A 210 -0.67 20.16 -12.50
CA ASP A 210 -1.81 19.45 -11.92
C ASP A 210 -2.38 20.17 -10.69
N ALA A 211 -1.71 21.20 -10.18
CA ALA A 211 -2.15 21.99 -9.03
C ALA A 211 -2.84 23.28 -9.52
N ASP A 212 -4.16 23.29 -9.51
CA ASP A 212 -4.98 24.45 -9.84
C ASP A 212 -5.20 25.29 -8.57
N MET A 213 -4.40 26.34 -8.41
CA MET A 213 -4.44 27.23 -7.23
C MET A 213 -5.70 28.09 -7.21
N GLY A 214 -6.23 28.46 -8.38
CA GLY A 214 -7.43 29.32 -8.51
C GLY A 214 -8.69 28.56 -8.08
N LEU A 215 -8.84 27.33 -8.52
CA LEU A 215 -9.99 26.48 -8.19
C LEU A 215 -9.75 25.58 -6.96
N ARG A 216 -8.63 25.73 -6.30
CA ARG A 216 -8.24 24.95 -5.10
C ARG A 216 -8.44 23.44 -5.27
N ARG A 217 -7.92 22.89 -6.36
CA ARG A 217 -8.04 21.47 -6.68
C ARG A 217 -6.73 20.92 -7.24
N VAL A 218 -6.54 19.61 -7.12
CA VAL A 218 -5.41 18.92 -7.72
C VAL A 218 -5.90 17.79 -8.61
N ARG A 219 -5.28 17.61 -9.77
CA ARG A 219 -5.48 16.46 -10.63
C ARG A 219 -4.50 15.38 -10.20
N VAL A 220 -4.99 14.16 -10.01
CA VAL A 220 -4.20 13.05 -9.47
C VAL A 220 -4.28 11.86 -10.41
N ALA A 221 -3.15 11.44 -10.94
CA ALA A 221 -3.04 10.19 -11.68
C ALA A 221 -2.95 9.00 -10.71
N GLY A 222 -3.94 8.13 -10.76
CA GLY A 222 -4.02 6.93 -9.93
C GLY A 222 -3.43 5.68 -10.60
N LYS A 223 -3.52 4.55 -9.90
CA LYS A 223 -3.09 3.25 -10.43
C LYS A 223 -3.90 2.87 -11.68
N GLY A 224 -3.19 2.48 -12.74
CA GLY A 224 -3.82 2.07 -14.01
C GLY A 224 -4.28 3.24 -14.89
N GLY A 225 -3.67 4.42 -14.76
CA GLY A 225 -3.93 5.59 -15.61
C GLY A 225 -5.25 6.30 -15.32
N ARG A 226 -5.97 5.94 -14.26
CA ARG A 226 -7.20 6.63 -13.87
C ARG A 226 -6.87 7.98 -13.24
N GLU A 227 -7.42 9.04 -13.79
CA GLU A 227 -7.30 10.37 -13.22
C GLU A 227 -8.52 10.71 -12.36
N ARG A 228 -8.30 11.55 -11.35
CA ARG A 228 -9.35 12.16 -10.55
C ARG A 228 -8.96 13.58 -10.17
N VAL A 229 -9.95 14.43 -9.98
CA VAL A 229 -9.77 15.77 -9.44
C VAL A 229 -10.18 15.77 -7.98
N VAL A 230 -9.31 16.28 -7.11
CA VAL A 230 -9.53 16.34 -5.67
C VAL A 230 -9.54 17.80 -5.24
N PRO A 231 -10.63 18.31 -4.67
CA PRO A 231 -10.63 19.60 -4.00
C PRO A 231 -9.76 19.51 -2.74
N VAL A 232 -8.98 20.54 -2.46
CA VAL A 232 -8.08 20.58 -1.31
C VAL A 232 -8.23 21.92 -0.60
N ASP A 233 -8.11 21.90 0.72
CA ASP A 233 -8.21 23.09 1.56
C ASP A 233 -7.16 24.15 1.20
N GLY A 234 -7.49 25.43 1.41
CA GLY A 234 -6.63 26.57 1.13
C GLY A 234 -5.30 26.55 1.86
N ALA A 235 -5.22 25.92 3.03
CA ALA A 235 -3.98 25.79 3.79
C ALA A 235 -2.88 25.06 3.00
N PHE A 236 -3.24 24.03 2.22
CA PHE A 236 -2.29 23.38 1.32
C PHE A 236 -1.76 24.35 0.27
N PHE A 237 -2.62 25.13 -0.37
CA PHE A 237 -2.21 26.06 -1.43
C PHE A 237 -1.38 27.22 -0.89
N ALA A 238 -1.62 27.67 0.33
CA ALA A 238 -0.78 28.66 1.00
C ALA A 238 0.66 28.14 1.21
N GLU A 239 0.81 26.92 1.73
CA GLU A 239 2.13 26.29 1.88
C GLU A 239 2.78 25.99 0.52
N LEU A 240 2.01 25.56 -0.47
CA LEU A 240 2.49 25.34 -1.82
C LEU A 240 3.04 26.65 -2.43
N ALA A 241 2.30 27.74 -2.33
CA ALA A 241 2.73 29.06 -2.84
C ALA A 241 4.01 29.54 -2.12
N ALA A 242 4.09 29.39 -0.80
CA ALA A 242 5.28 29.71 -0.04
C ALA A 242 6.48 28.86 -0.48
N TYR A 243 6.29 27.55 -0.64
CA TYR A 243 7.33 26.65 -1.14
C TYR A 243 7.84 27.05 -2.53
N LEU A 244 6.92 27.31 -3.48
CA LEU A 244 7.28 27.67 -4.85
C LEU A 244 8.04 28.99 -4.93
N ARG A 245 7.70 29.95 -4.07
CA ARG A 245 8.32 31.27 -4.02
C ARG A 245 9.65 31.30 -3.28
N LEU A 246 9.76 30.59 -2.16
CA LEU A 246 10.85 30.75 -1.20
C LEU A 246 11.86 29.60 -1.19
N GLU A 247 11.46 28.39 -1.53
CA GLU A 247 12.28 27.20 -1.32
C GLU A 247 12.60 26.43 -2.61
N ARG A 248 11.66 26.41 -3.58
CA ARG A 248 11.89 25.65 -4.81
C ARG A 248 12.90 26.35 -5.69
N PRO A 249 14.03 25.66 -6.08
CA PRO A 249 15.01 26.25 -6.99
C PRO A 249 14.35 26.68 -8.31
N ARG A 250 14.79 27.82 -8.83
CA ARG A 250 14.30 28.35 -10.11
C ARG A 250 14.96 27.64 -11.28
N GLY A 251 14.32 27.67 -12.46
CA GLY A 251 14.88 27.16 -13.70
C GLY A 251 15.01 25.63 -13.78
N LEU A 252 14.27 24.88 -12.93
CA LEU A 252 14.29 23.43 -12.99
C LEU A 252 13.51 22.91 -14.20
N ALA A 253 14.09 21.95 -14.93
CA ALA A 253 13.45 21.25 -16.03
C ALA A 253 12.42 20.20 -15.58
N THR A 254 12.42 19.83 -14.31
CA THR A 254 11.49 18.80 -13.79
C THR A 254 10.06 19.33 -13.68
N ALA A 255 9.11 18.56 -14.20
CA ALA A 255 7.68 18.87 -14.13
C ALA A 255 7.07 18.58 -12.75
N GLU A 256 7.73 17.76 -11.93
CA GLU A 256 7.25 17.37 -10.62
C GLU A 256 7.20 18.59 -9.68
N CYS A 257 6.09 18.66 -8.94
CA CYS A 257 5.84 19.74 -8.00
C CYS A 257 6.89 19.76 -6.87
N PHE A 258 7.13 18.61 -6.25
CA PHE A 258 8.01 18.48 -5.08
C PHE A 258 9.37 17.94 -5.45
N VAL A 259 10.42 18.70 -5.13
CA VAL A 259 11.81 18.35 -5.44
C VAL A 259 12.67 18.26 -4.18
N VAL A 260 13.82 17.63 -4.31
CA VAL A 260 14.85 17.61 -3.27
C VAL A 260 15.44 19.02 -3.14
N LEU A 261 15.51 19.58 -1.92
CA LEU A 261 15.97 20.97 -1.71
C LEU A 261 17.46 21.10 -1.49
N ARG A 262 18.14 20.07 -0.96
CA ARG A 262 19.54 20.13 -0.55
C ARG A 262 20.28 18.84 -0.91
N GLY A 263 21.60 18.98 -1.07
CA GLY A 263 22.50 17.86 -1.35
C GLY A 263 22.73 17.61 -2.84
N PRO A 264 23.45 16.54 -3.20
CA PRO A 264 23.87 16.27 -4.58
C PRO A 264 22.71 16.08 -5.57
N THR A 265 21.52 15.76 -5.08
CA THR A 265 20.31 15.55 -5.88
C THR A 265 19.32 16.71 -5.78
N ALA A 266 19.76 17.90 -5.33
CA ALA A 266 18.92 19.10 -5.27
C ALA A 266 18.31 19.39 -6.65
N GLY A 267 17.02 19.75 -6.69
CA GLY A 267 16.26 19.97 -7.93
C GLY A 267 15.69 18.70 -8.57
N GLN A 268 16.15 17.52 -8.21
CA GLN A 268 15.56 16.27 -8.69
C GLN A 268 14.20 15.97 -8.01
N PRO A 269 13.31 15.22 -8.66
CA PRO A 269 12.03 14.83 -8.09
C PRO A 269 12.18 14.17 -6.72
N MET A 270 11.22 14.42 -5.83
CA MET A 270 11.19 13.81 -4.50
C MET A 270 11.13 12.29 -4.58
N THR A 271 12.10 11.61 -4.00
CA THR A 271 12.18 10.15 -3.95
C THR A 271 11.33 9.56 -2.83
N GLU A 272 11.02 8.25 -2.94
CA GLU A 272 10.36 7.53 -1.86
C GLU A 272 11.20 7.51 -0.57
N ALA A 273 12.52 7.37 -0.71
CA ALA A 273 13.45 7.41 0.41
C ALA A 273 13.47 8.79 1.07
N GLY A 274 13.45 9.87 0.27
CA GLY A 274 13.34 11.24 0.75
C GLY A 274 12.07 11.47 1.56
N MET A 275 10.92 11.06 1.03
CA MET A 275 9.64 11.17 1.75
C MET A 275 9.64 10.34 3.03
N ARG A 276 10.12 9.09 3.00
CA ARG A 276 10.25 8.26 4.21
C ARG A 276 11.16 8.90 5.25
N ARG A 277 12.21 9.60 4.83
CA ARG A 277 13.11 10.34 5.73
C ARG A 277 12.36 11.43 6.49
N ILE A 278 11.54 12.25 5.82
CA ILE A 278 10.72 13.29 6.46
C ILE A 278 9.93 12.68 7.63
N PHE A 279 9.12 11.66 7.35
CA PHE A 279 8.32 11.00 8.39
C PHE A 279 9.15 10.34 9.48
N ARG A 280 10.30 9.76 9.16
CA ARG A 280 11.17 9.10 10.14
C ARG A 280 11.81 10.11 11.08
N THR A 281 12.30 11.24 10.56
CA THR A 281 12.94 12.29 11.34
C THR A 281 11.97 12.92 12.33
N HIS A 282 10.76 13.25 11.89
CA HIS A 282 9.80 14.01 12.71
C HIS A 282 8.94 13.14 13.62
N ARG A 283 8.94 11.82 13.48
CA ARG A 283 8.26 10.91 14.42
C ARG A 283 8.90 10.83 15.80
N GLY A 284 10.13 11.28 15.96
CA GLY A 284 10.79 11.36 17.25
C GLY A 284 10.27 12.47 18.16
N SER A 285 9.49 13.40 17.61
CA SER A 285 8.88 14.48 18.41
C SER A 285 7.80 13.92 19.33
N PRO A 286 7.70 14.44 20.57
CA PRO A 286 6.62 14.06 21.49
C PRO A 286 5.25 14.21 20.83
N GLY A 287 4.39 13.22 20.99
CA GLY A 287 3.05 13.21 20.38
C GLY A 287 2.98 12.86 18.89
N ALA A 288 4.08 12.85 18.13
CA ALA A 288 4.08 12.60 16.69
C ALA A 288 4.38 11.14 16.28
N GLY A 289 4.62 10.25 17.23
CA GLY A 289 5.13 8.89 16.99
C GLY A 289 4.29 8.00 16.05
N ARG A 290 2.99 8.29 15.93
CA ARG A 290 2.04 7.53 15.11
C ARG A 290 1.88 8.06 13.70
N VAL A 291 2.34 9.28 13.40
CA VAL A 291 2.12 9.93 12.11
C VAL A 291 2.89 9.23 10.99
N ARG A 292 2.18 8.81 9.96
CA ARG A 292 2.69 8.17 8.73
C ARG A 292 1.82 8.57 7.55
N PRO A 293 2.34 8.54 6.31
CA PRO A 293 1.56 8.91 5.12
C PRO A 293 0.20 8.22 5.03
N HIS A 294 0.18 6.92 5.28
CA HIS A 294 -1.07 6.15 5.19
C HIS A 294 -2.07 6.52 6.29
N ARG A 295 -1.59 6.88 7.48
CA ARG A 295 -2.47 7.34 8.58
C ARG A 295 -3.06 8.71 8.31
N LEU A 296 -2.30 9.67 7.76
CA LEU A 296 -2.83 10.96 7.35
C LEU A 296 -3.99 10.82 6.38
N ARG A 297 -3.79 10.02 5.33
CA ARG A 297 -4.86 9.72 4.38
C ARG A 297 -6.03 8.97 5.03
N HIS A 298 -5.76 8.10 6.00
CA HIS A 298 -6.83 7.42 6.74
C HIS A 298 -7.63 8.43 7.57
N THR A 299 -6.96 9.34 8.27
CA THR A 299 -7.59 10.42 9.04
C THR A 299 -8.50 11.28 8.14
N TYR A 300 -8.05 11.64 6.92
CA TYR A 300 -8.91 12.29 5.92
C TYR A 300 -10.17 11.49 5.62
N GLY A 301 -10.02 10.19 5.29
CA GLY A 301 -11.15 9.34 4.95
C GLY A 301 -12.13 9.14 6.11
N THR A 302 -11.61 8.95 7.34
CA THR A 302 -12.43 8.82 8.54
C THR A 302 -13.16 10.12 8.86
N GLY A 303 -12.45 11.26 8.83
CA GLY A 303 -13.06 12.56 9.13
C GLY A 303 -14.20 12.92 8.17
N LEU A 304 -14.04 12.65 6.87
CA LEU A 304 -15.13 12.86 5.90
C LEU A 304 -16.28 11.88 6.10
N ALA A 305 -15.99 10.61 6.41
CA ALA A 305 -17.03 9.61 6.68
C ALA A 305 -17.83 9.97 7.94
N ASP A 306 -17.15 10.43 8.99
CA ASP A 306 -17.79 10.88 10.24
C ASP A 306 -18.63 12.16 10.04
N ALA A 307 -18.22 13.01 9.11
CA ALA A 307 -18.96 14.19 8.68
C ALA A 307 -20.18 13.85 7.78
N GLY A 308 -20.37 12.56 7.40
CA GLY A 308 -21.53 12.10 6.67
C GLY A 308 -21.44 12.26 5.14
N ILE A 309 -20.23 12.35 4.57
CA ILE A 309 -20.07 12.37 3.11
C ILE A 309 -20.59 11.07 2.48
N ASP A 310 -21.20 11.16 1.32
CA ASP A 310 -21.62 9.99 0.55
C ASP A 310 -20.43 9.06 0.26
N LEU A 311 -20.62 7.76 0.45
CA LEU A 311 -19.55 6.78 0.29
C LEU A 311 -19.02 6.63 -1.12
N LEU A 312 -19.85 6.86 -2.12
CA LEU A 312 -19.40 6.82 -3.51
C LEU A 312 -18.54 8.05 -3.82
N VAL A 313 -18.92 9.21 -3.29
CA VAL A 313 -18.11 10.43 -3.37
C VAL A 313 -16.76 10.23 -2.66
N LEU A 314 -16.78 9.70 -1.44
CA LEU A 314 -15.54 9.39 -0.69
C LEU A 314 -14.66 8.40 -1.45
N ARG A 315 -15.24 7.33 -2.02
CA ARG A 315 -14.52 6.37 -2.86
C ARG A 315 -13.79 7.06 -4.01
N ASP A 316 -14.49 7.95 -4.70
CA ASP A 316 -13.97 8.63 -5.88
C ASP A 316 -12.88 9.64 -5.49
N LEU A 317 -13.07 10.44 -4.44
CA LEU A 317 -12.06 11.33 -3.87
C LEU A 317 -10.78 10.57 -3.46
N MET A 318 -10.95 9.41 -2.82
CA MET A 318 -9.82 8.59 -2.41
C MET A 318 -9.24 7.72 -3.54
N GLY A 319 -9.92 7.59 -4.68
CA GLY A 319 -9.49 6.73 -5.78
C GLY A 319 -9.38 5.26 -5.36
N HIS A 320 -10.40 4.75 -4.68
CA HIS A 320 -10.51 3.33 -4.34
C HIS A 320 -11.16 2.57 -5.48
N VAL A 321 -10.48 1.51 -5.95
CA VAL A 321 -11.02 0.65 -7.01
C VAL A 321 -12.19 -0.19 -6.49
N SER A 322 -12.16 -0.57 -5.21
CA SER A 322 -13.19 -1.40 -4.57
C SER A 322 -13.95 -0.61 -3.50
N PRO A 323 -15.30 -0.60 -3.57
CA PRO A 323 -16.15 0.00 -2.54
C PRO A 323 -15.89 -0.57 -1.13
N GLU A 324 -15.50 -1.86 -1.04
CA GLU A 324 -15.21 -2.50 0.24
C GLU A 324 -14.01 -1.86 0.96
N THR A 325 -13.08 -1.24 0.21
CA THR A 325 -11.97 -0.48 0.79
C THR A 325 -12.48 0.81 1.45
N THR A 326 -13.48 1.44 0.85
CA THR A 326 -14.10 2.66 1.38
C THR A 326 -15.05 2.34 2.53
N ALA A 327 -15.80 1.23 2.44
CA ALA A 327 -16.66 0.76 3.53
C ALA A 327 -15.90 0.50 4.84
N GLY A 328 -14.59 0.28 4.77
CA GLY A 328 -13.72 0.21 5.96
C GLY A 328 -13.56 1.53 6.72
N TYR A 329 -13.94 2.67 6.14
CA TYR A 329 -13.96 3.97 6.83
C TYR A 329 -15.31 4.23 7.52
N VAL A 330 -16.34 3.53 7.12
CA VAL A 330 -17.65 3.59 7.76
C VAL A 330 -17.63 2.71 8.99
N HIS A 331 -16.99 3.19 10.02
CA HIS A 331 -17.28 2.76 11.35
C HIS A 331 -18.45 3.61 11.80
N LEU A 332 -19.65 3.05 11.60
CA LEU A 332 -20.84 3.57 12.24
C LEU A 332 -20.53 3.56 13.75
N SER A 333 -19.98 4.66 14.27
CA SER A 333 -20.01 4.88 15.70
C SER A 333 -21.47 4.74 16.13
N ALA A 334 -21.74 4.22 17.31
CA ALA A 334 -23.11 4.12 17.80
C ALA A 334 -23.85 5.45 17.68
N GLY A 335 -23.14 6.59 17.81
CA GLY A 335 -23.69 7.92 17.60
C GLY A 335 -24.02 8.25 16.14
N THR A 336 -23.23 7.82 15.16
CA THR A 336 -23.55 8.01 13.75
C THR A 336 -24.73 7.15 13.34
N LEU A 337 -24.76 5.89 13.80
CA LEU A 337 -25.90 4.99 13.57
C LEU A 337 -27.20 5.55 14.16
N ALA A 338 -27.17 6.09 15.36
CA ALA A 338 -28.34 6.71 15.99
C ALA A 338 -28.81 7.94 15.20
N ARG A 339 -27.92 8.83 14.78
CA ARG A 339 -28.27 10.01 13.98
C ARG A 339 -28.87 9.64 12.62
N GLU A 340 -28.26 8.69 11.92
CA GLU A 340 -28.75 8.18 10.63
C GLU A 340 -30.14 7.54 10.79
N TYR A 341 -30.33 6.72 11.84
CA TYR A 341 -31.62 6.12 12.16
C TYR A 341 -32.68 7.18 12.44
N GLU A 342 -32.38 8.19 13.29
CA GLU A 342 -33.31 9.26 13.59
C GLU A 342 -33.64 10.12 12.38
N ALA A 343 -32.66 10.41 11.50
CA ALA A 343 -32.89 11.16 10.28
C ALA A 343 -33.81 10.38 9.32
N ALA A 344 -33.54 9.09 9.11
CA ALA A 344 -34.39 8.22 8.30
C ALA A 344 -35.80 8.10 8.85
N ARG A 345 -35.94 7.94 10.18
CA ARG A 345 -37.24 7.84 10.85
C ARG A 345 -38.08 9.12 10.70
N ARG A 346 -37.46 10.29 10.83
CA ARG A 346 -38.12 11.59 10.59
C ARG A 346 -38.59 11.74 9.14
N ALA A 347 -37.86 11.18 8.18
CA ALA A 347 -38.26 11.24 6.77
C ALA A 347 -39.45 10.30 6.45
N VAL A 348 -39.62 9.19 7.18
CA VAL A 348 -40.69 8.22 7.01
C VAL A 348 -42.00 8.64 7.74
N THR A 349 -41.86 9.48 8.78
CA THR A 349 -43.01 9.95 9.59
C THR A 349 -43.59 11.29 9.11
N ARG A 350 -43.10 11.85 8.03
CA ARG A 350 -43.70 12.94 7.24
C ARG A 350 -44.46 12.40 6.06
#